data_09fee4cef07e96bbb3e517bc120274f2
#
_entry.id   09fee4cef07e96bbb3e517bc120274f2
#
_cell.length_a   1.000
_cell.length_b   1.000
_cell.length_c   1.000
_cell.angle_alpha   90.00
_cell.angle_beta   90.00
_cell.angle_gamma   90.00
#
_symmetry.space_group_name_H-M   'P 1'
#
loop_
_entity.id
_entity.type
_entity.pdbx_description
1 polymer ?
#
loop_
_entity_poly.entity_id
_entity_poly.type
_entity_poly.pdbx_seq_one_letter_code
_entity_poly.pdbx_strand_id
1 'polypeptide(L)'
;MKRILLSLAAALCMCASAAAQTVAPFKDGDRAVFLGNSITDGGHYHSYIWLYYMTRFPYMDLRVMNAGIGGETAGDMYKRLEGDVFSKRPTVLTVTFGMNDTGYMEYNGDDAGAFGEKKYRECYDNFKKMEKRLQILDGVRVVMLGGSPYDETAQIENNAPLRGKNAVMDRVVGFQKESAAANGWEFVDSVSYTHLRAHE
;
A
#
# COMPACT_ATOMS: atom_id res chain seq x y z
N MET A 1 24.68 -11.41 41.33
CA MET A 1 24.12 -10.09 40.96
C MET A 1 24.32 -9.76 39.48
N LYS A 2 25.49 -9.93 38.84
CA LYS A 2 25.68 -9.59 37.40
C LYS A 2 24.82 -10.42 36.41
N ARG A 3 24.44 -11.65 36.73
CA ARG A 3 23.60 -12.52 35.85
C ARG A 3 22.10 -12.14 35.86
N ILE A 4 21.61 -11.55 36.94
CA ILE A 4 20.22 -11.10 37.06
C ILE A 4 20.01 -9.77 36.31
N LEU A 5 21.01 -8.92 36.26
CA LEU A 5 20.96 -7.66 35.48
C LEU A 5 20.97 -7.89 33.97
N LEU A 6 21.68 -8.94 33.48
CA LEU A 6 21.65 -9.28 32.05
C LEU A 6 20.30 -9.85 31.62
N SER A 7 19.62 -10.63 32.46
CA SER A 7 18.30 -11.17 32.15
C SER A 7 17.19 -10.10 32.16
N LEU A 8 17.31 -9.07 32.99
CA LEU A 8 16.36 -7.93 32.97
C LEU A 8 16.55 -7.05 31.74
N ALA A 9 17.79 -6.83 31.27
CA ALA A 9 18.06 -6.07 30.05
C ALA A 9 17.56 -6.80 28.79
N ALA A 10 17.67 -8.14 28.73
CA ALA A 10 17.14 -8.95 27.64
C ALA A 10 15.60 -8.98 27.62
N ALA A 11 14.94 -8.95 28.79
CA ALA A 11 13.47 -8.90 28.88
C ALA A 11 12.91 -7.52 28.49
N LEU A 12 13.66 -6.45 28.72
CA LEU A 12 13.24 -5.10 28.32
C LEU A 12 13.34 -4.85 26.81
N CYS A 13 14.22 -5.57 26.09
CA CYS A 13 14.31 -5.49 24.64
C CYS A 13 13.22 -6.26 23.88
N MET A 14 12.48 -7.16 24.54
CA MET A 14 11.40 -7.92 23.89
C MET A 14 10.01 -7.28 24.01
N CYS A 15 9.88 -6.18 24.70
CA CYS A 15 8.67 -5.36 24.76
C CYS A 15 8.70 -4.17 23.79
N ALA A 16 9.38 -4.29 22.64
CA ALA A 16 9.05 -3.48 21.49
C ALA A 16 7.68 -3.97 21.00
N SER A 17 6.65 -3.51 21.68
CA SER A 17 5.26 -3.62 21.24
C SER A 17 5.25 -3.24 19.77
N ALA A 18 4.72 -4.10 18.91
CA ALA A 18 4.25 -3.70 17.60
C ALA A 18 3.16 -2.64 17.88
N ALA A 19 3.57 -1.40 18.11
CA ALA A 19 2.66 -0.28 18.09
C ALA A 19 2.02 -0.36 16.71
N ALA A 20 0.72 -0.58 16.67
CA ALA A 20 -0.05 -0.49 15.43
C ALA A 20 0.38 0.84 14.80
N GLN A 21 0.95 0.78 13.60
CA GLN A 21 1.48 1.96 12.92
C GLN A 21 0.28 2.83 12.59
N THR A 22 -0.02 3.79 13.46
CA THR A 22 -1.18 4.67 13.30
C THR A 22 -0.84 5.71 12.25
N VAL A 23 -1.61 5.71 11.18
CA VAL A 23 -1.52 6.75 10.14
C VAL A 23 -1.99 8.08 10.75
N ALA A 24 -1.15 9.10 10.65
CA ALA A 24 -1.49 10.41 11.18
C ALA A 24 -2.66 11.04 10.38
N PRO A 25 -3.58 11.77 11.04
CA PRO A 25 -4.65 12.46 10.35
C PRO A 25 -4.10 13.51 9.38
N PHE A 26 -4.91 13.89 8.40
CA PHE A 26 -4.60 15.05 7.55
C PHE A 26 -4.65 16.34 8.36
N LYS A 27 -3.85 17.32 7.93
CA LYS A 27 -3.73 18.64 8.54
C LYS A 27 -4.32 19.71 7.63
N ASP A 28 -4.60 20.85 8.20
CA ASP A 28 -4.99 22.05 7.44
C ASP A 28 -3.90 22.42 6.43
N GLY A 29 -4.29 22.72 5.20
CA GLY A 29 -3.38 23.01 4.08
C GLY A 29 -2.80 21.75 3.38
N ASP A 30 -3.17 20.53 3.79
CA ASP A 30 -2.65 19.33 3.14
C ASP A 30 -3.16 19.19 1.69
N ARG A 31 -2.21 18.80 0.83
CA ARG A 31 -2.45 18.38 -0.54
C ARG A 31 -2.15 16.88 -0.63
N ALA A 32 -3.22 16.08 -0.47
CA ALA A 32 -3.15 14.62 -0.48
C ALA A 32 -3.31 14.09 -1.92
N VAL A 33 -2.26 13.52 -2.48
CA VAL A 33 -2.29 12.85 -3.79
C VAL A 33 -2.38 11.36 -3.57
N PHE A 34 -3.36 10.73 -4.21
CA PHE A 34 -3.61 9.29 -4.13
C PHE A 34 -3.13 8.62 -5.42
N LEU A 35 -1.92 8.04 -5.37
CA LEU A 35 -1.31 7.30 -6.47
C LEU A 35 -1.73 5.83 -6.41
N GLY A 36 -2.25 5.30 -7.53
CA GLY A 36 -2.67 3.91 -7.59
C GLY A 36 -3.18 3.48 -8.96
N ASN A 37 -3.77 2.31 -8.99
CA ASN A 37 -4.38 1.69 -10.17
C ASN A 37 -5.90 1.97 -10.24
N SER A 38 -6.68 1.06 -10.87
CA SER A 38 -8.14 1.16 -11.01
C SER A 38 -8.89 1.31 -9.69
N ILE A 39 -8.38 0.75 -8.59
CA ILE A 39 -9.00 0.88 -7.26
C ILE A 39 -8.95 2.34 -6.79
N THR A 40 -7.86 3.03 -7.08
CA THR A 40 -7.71 4.47 -6.81
C THR A 40 -8.45 5.31 -7.85
N ASP A 41 -8.32 4.98 -9.14
CA ASP A 41 -8.99 5.66 -10.25
C ASP A 41 -10.52 5.73 -10.05
N GLY A 42 -11.13 4.61 -9.61
CA GLY A 42 -12.56 4.53 -9.28
C GLY A 42 -13.03 5.48 -8.17
N GLY A 43 -12.14 6.05 -7.40
CA GLY A 43 -12.42 7.19 -6.52
C GLY A 43 -13.10 6.88 -5.20
N HIS A 44 -13.51 5.63 -4.93
CA HIS A 44 -14.39 5.33 -3.81
C HIS A 44 -13.76 5.64 -2.44
N TYR A 45 -12.62 5.03 -2.12
CA TYR A 45 -12.10 5.12 -0.75
C TYR A 45 -11.61 6.54 -0.40
N HIS A 46 -10.90 7.22 -1.29
CA HIS A 46 -10.42 8.58 -1.00
C HIS A 46 -11.53 9.62 -1.05
N SER A 47 -12.62 9.39 -1.80
CA SER A 47 -13.80 10.25 -1.74
C SER A 47 -14.52 10.13 -0.41
N TYR A 48 -14.61 8.92 0.18
CA TYR A 48 -15.14 8.75 1.53
C TYR A 48 -14.26 9.41 2.59
N ILE A 49 -12.94 9.32 2.45
CA ILE A 49 -12.00 10.03 3.32
C ILE A 49 -12.23 11.55 3.21
N TRP A 50 -12.32 12.07 1.99
CA TRP A 50 -12.58 13.49 1.75
C TRP A 50 -13.93 13.94 2.33
N LEU A 51 -14.99 13.17 2.11
CA LEU A 51 -16.32 13.45 2.67
C LEU A 51 -16.29 13.48 4.20
N TYR A 52 -15.57 12.54 4.83
CA TYR A 52 -15.38 12.54 6.28
C TYR A 52 -14.76 13.85 6.77
N TYR A 53 -13.67 14.31 6.14
CA TYR A 53 -13.01 15.55 6.53
C TYR A 53 -13.89 16.78 6.26
N MET A 54 -14.55 16.86 5.12
CA MET A 54 -15.45 17.97 4.78
C MET A 54 -16.63 18.09 5.75
N THR A 55 -17.12 16.98 6.25
CA THR A 55 -18.27 16.99 7.17
C THR A 55 -17.89 17.20 8.63
N ARG A 56 -16.70 16.74 9.04
CA ARG A 56 -16.25 16.83 10.43
C ARG A 56 -15.35 18.03 10.71
N PHE A 57 -14.65 18.51 9.70
CA PHE A 57 -13.69 19.61 9.76
C PHE A 57 -13.92 20.62 8.62
N PRO A 58 -15.11 21.26 8.54
CA PRO A 58 -15.54 22.04 7.37
C PRO A 58 -14.68 23.27 7.08
N TYR A 59 -13.85 23.70 8.02
CA TYR A 59 -12.95 24.85 7.86
C TYR A 59 -11.52 24.45 7.46
N MET A 60 -11.25 23.14 7.32
CA MET A 60 -9.94 22.63 6.92
C MET A 60 -9.75 22.80 5.40
N ASP A 61 -8.66 23.45 4.97
CA ASP A 61 -8.24 23.44 3.55
C ASP A 61 -7.52 22.12 3.24
N LEU A 62 -8.30 21.08 2.96
CA LEU A 62 -7.79 19.78 2.54
C LEU A 62 -8.08 19.57 1.06
N ARG A 63 -7.04 19.34 0.26
CA ARG A 63 -7.16 19.00 -1.16
C ARG A 63 -6.85 17.53 -1.38
N VAL A 64 -7.84 16.81 -1.87
CA VAL A 64 -7.71 15.40 -2.24
C VAL A 64 -7.64 15.29 -3.75
N MET A 65 -6.57 14.68 -4.27
CA MET A 65 -6.30 14.59 -5.70
C MET A 65 -6.12 13.13 -6.10
N ASN A 66 -6.96 12.67 -7.02
CA ASN A 66 -6.85 11.34 -7.61
C ASN A 66 -5.71 11.31 -8.64
N ALA A 67 -4.80 10.38 -8.48
CA ALA A 67 -3.73 10.04 -9.42
C ALA A 67 -3.73 8.52 -9.70
N GLY A 68 -4.92 7.89 -9.65
CA GLY A 68 -5.13 6.51 -10.08
C GLY A 68 -5.29 6.43 -11.60
N ILE A 69 -4.80 5.35 -12.20
CA ILE A 69 -5.07 5.00 -13.61
C ILE A 69 -5.36 3.50 -13.69
N GLY A 70 -6.45 3.13 -14.35
CA GLY A 70 -6.87 1.74 -14.53
C GLY A 70 -5.80 0.86 -15.19
N GLY A 71 -5.58 -0.34 -14.66
CA GLY A 71 -4.65 -1.32 -15.23
C GLY A 71 -3.17 -1.12 -14.88
N GLU A 72 -2.78 -0.01 -14.26
CA GLU A 72 -1.38 0.28 -13.99
C GLU A 72 -0.73 -0.63 -12.96
N THR A 73 0.57 -0.86 -13.17
CA THR A 73 1.52 -1.50 -12.28
C THR A 73 2.42 -0.47 -11.59
N ALA A 74 3.22 -0.89 -10.61
CA ALA A 74 4.24 -0.04 -9.99
C ALA A 74 5.22 0.55 -11.05
N GLY A 75 5.51 -0.22 -12.10
CA GLY A 75 6.37 0.23 -13.20
C GLY A 75 5.76 1.35 -14.05
N ASP A 76 4.46 1.33 -14.26
CA ASP A 76 3.75 2.37 -15.00
C ASP A 76 3.60 3.63 -14.15
N MET A 77 3.24 3.49 -12.87
CA MET A 77 3.20 4.59 -11.91
C MET A 77 4.56 5.30 -11.81
N TYR A 78 5.67 4.55 -11.78
CA TYR A 78 7.02 5.11 -11.77
C TYR A 78 7.27 6.05 -12.96
N LYS A 79 6.83 5.70 -14.16
CA LYS A 79 7.06 6.49 -15.39
C LYS A 79 6.39 7.86 -15.37
N ARG A 80 5.29 8.01 -14.62
CA ARG A 80 4.49 9.24 -14.58
C ARG A 80 4.60 10.04 -13.28
N LEU A 81 5.49 9.66 -12.35
CA LEU A 81 5.64 10.34 -11.05
C LEU A 81 5.83 11.85 -11.19
N GLU A 82 6.65 12.32 -12.14
CA GLU A 82 6.92 13.75 -12.32
C GLU A 82 5.69 14.53 -12.78
N GLY A 83 5.04 14.05 -13.84
CA GLY A 83 3.93 14.74 -14.47
C GLY A 83 2.64 14.70 -13.65
N ASP A 84 2.33 13.53 -13.09
CA ASP A 84 1.02 13.29 -12.49
C ASP A 84 1.00 13.38 -10.96
N VAL A 85 2.16 13.29 -10.32
CA VAL A 85 2.25 13.29 -8.86
C VAL A 85 3.04 14.49 -8.36
N PHE A 86 4.31 14.61 -8.73
CA PHE A 86 5.16 15.66 -8.16
C PHE A 86 4.77 17.06 -8.62
N SER A 87 4.26 17.21 -9.85
CA SER A 87 3.70 18.47 -10.35
C SER A 87 2.56 19.02 -9.49
N LYS A 88 1.83 18.15 -8.79
CA LYS A 88 0.77 18.53 -7.85
C LYS A 88 1.29 19.03 -6.50
N ARG A 89 2.60 18.96 -6.28
CA ARG A 89 3.28 19.38 -5.04
C ARG A 89 2.59 18.80 -3.81
N PRO A 90 2.51 17.45 -3.66
CA PRO A 90 1.85 16.83 -2.52
C PRO A 90 2.53 17.22 -1.20
N THR A 91 1.78 17.36 -0.13
CA THR A 91 2.28 17.31 1.25
C THR A 91 2.08 15.92 1.83
N VAL A 92 1.11 15.18 1.30
CA VAL A 92 0.84 13.77 1.61
C VAL A 92 0.71 13.00 0.30
N LEU A 93 1.44 11.93 0.16
CA LEU A 93 1.37 11.02 -0.97
C LEU A 93 1.00 9.63 -0.50
N THR A 94 -0.16 9.13 -0.90
CA THR A 94 -0.51 7.73 -0.70
C THR A 94 -0.13 6.92 -1.94
N VAL A 95 0.39 5.71 -1.73
CA VAL A 95 0.83 4.84 -2.82
C VAL A 95 0.25 3.44 -2.62
N THR A 96 -0.46 2.93 -3.62
CA THR A 96 -0.97 1.55 -3.63
C THR A 96 -0.79 0.90 -4.99
N PHE A 97 -0.33 -0.35 -4.99
CA PHE A 97 -0.11 -1.18 -6.18
C PHE A 97 -0.15 -2.67 -5.79
N GLY A 98 0.03 -3.57 -6.75
CA GLY A 98 0.13 -5.01 -6.53
C GLY A 98 -0.92 -5.80 -7.32
N MET A 99 -2.17 -5.34 -7.37
CA MET A 99 -3.25 -6.09 -8.01
C MET A 99 -2.97 -6.43 -9.49
N ASN A 100 -2.47 -5.48 -10.27
CA ASN A 100 -2.10 -5.69 -11.66
C ASN A 100 -0.68 -6.23 -11.81
N ASP A 101 0.22 -5.85 -10.91
CA ASP A 101 1.62 -6.29 -10.89
C ASP A 101 1.74 -7.81 -10.79
N THR A 102 0.84 -8.44 -10.05
CA THR A 102 0.84 -9.89 -9.85
C THR A 102 0.23 -10.68 -11.01
N GLY A 103 -0.37 -10.03 -12.01
CA GLY A 103 -0.97 -10.69 -13.19
C GLY A 103 -2.31 -11.36 -12.88
N TYR A 104 -2.86 -12.08 -13.86
CA TYR A 104 -4.21 -12.64 -13.77
C TYR A 104 -4.32 -14.07 -14.36
N MET A 105 -4.69 -14.22 -15.63
CA MET A 105 -5.18 -15.46 -16.22
C MET A 105 -4.15 -16.58 -16.25
N GLU A 106 -2.88 -16.28 -16.24
CA GLU A 106 -1.78 -17.23 -16.25
C GLU A 106 -1.73 -18.12 -15.00
N TYR A 107 -2.37 -17.70 -13.90
CA TYR A 107 -2.54 -18.55 -12.71
C TYR A 107 -3.44 -19.78 -12.94
N ASN A 108 -4.16 -19.82 -14.06
CA ASN A 108 -4.98 -20.97 -14.44
C ASN A 108 -4.21 -22.00 -15.27
N GLY A 109 -2.95 -21.71 -15.63
CA GLY A 109 -2.08 -22.61 -16.41
C GLY A 109 -1.19 -23.48 -15.52
N ASP A 110 -0.49 -24.42 -16.15
CA ASP A 110 0.39 -25.38 -15.48
C ASP A 110 1.61 -24.73 -14.81
N ASP A 111 2.05 -23.57 -15.31
CA ASP A 111 3.22 -22.85 -14.83
C ASP A 111 2.89 -21.70 -13.85
N ALA A 112 1.72 -21.75 -13.21
CA ALA A 112 1.24 -20.70 -12.32
C ALA A 112 2.27 -20.25 -11.25
N GLY A 113 3.00 -21.21 -10.68
CA GLY A 113 4.03 -20.91 -9.67
C GLY A 113 5.22 -20.12 -10.24
N ALA A 114 5.74 -20.53 -11.41
CA ALA A 114 6.83 -19.84 -12.08
C ALA A 114 6.38 -18.44 -12.57
N PHE A 115 5.16 -18.33 -13.05
CA PHE A 115 4.55 -17.06 -13.43
C PHE A 115 4.46 -16.10 -12.22
N GLY A 116 3.92 -16.56 -11.09
CA GLY A 116 3.80 -15.77 -9.86
C GLY A 116 5.15 -15.27 -9.35
N GLU A 117 6.19 -16.11 -9.36
CA GLU A 117 7.54 -15.74 -8.97
C GLU A 117 8.14 -14.68 -9.90
N LYS A 118 7.95 -14.81 -11.22
CA LYS A 118 8.35 -13.81 -12.19
C LYS A 118 7.67 -12.47 -11.91
N LYS A 119 6.35 -12.48 -11.70
CA LYS A 119 5.56 -11.27 -11.44
C LYS A 119 5.95 -10.58 -10.13
N TYR A 120 6.23 -11.36 -9.10
CA TYR A 120 6.74 -10.82 -7.84
C TYR A 120 8.05 -10.06 -8.05
N ARG A 121 9.02 -10.65 -8.77
CA ARG A 121 10.31 -10.00 -9.04
C ARG A 121 10.16 -8.74 -9.86
N GLU A 122 9.36 -8.79 -10.94
CA GLU A 122 9.06 -7.61 -11.78
C GLU A 122 8.46 -6.47 -10.95
N CYS A 123 7.50 -6.77 -10.09
CA CYS A 123 6.87 -5.81 -9.19
C CYS A 123 7.90 -5.21 -8.22
N TYR A 124 8.69 -6.05 -7.57
CA TYR A 124 9.72 -5.63 -6.63
C TYR A 124 10.74 -4.71 -7.28
N ASP A 125 11.30 -5.09 -8.44
CA ASP A 125 12.30 -4.31 -9.16
C ASP A 125 11.75 -2.94 -9.61
N ASN A 126 10.51 -2.90 -10.09
CA ASN A 126 9.85 -1.66 -10.47
C ASN A 126 9.56 -0.77 -9.27
N PHE A 127 9.10 -1.37 -8.16
CA PHE A 127 8.91 -0.63 -6.93
C PHE A 127 10.22 -0.05 -6.39
N LYS A 128 11.34 -0.78 -6.45
CA LYS A 128 12.65 -0.25 -6.01
C LYS A 128 13.11 0.97 -6.82
N LYS A 129 12.69 1.10 -8.09
CA LYS A 129 12.91 2.33 -8.87
C LYS A 129 12.05 3.48 -8.36
N MET A 130 10.77 3.20 -8.10
CA MET A 130 9.83 4.17 -7.55
C MET A 130 10.26 4.61 -6.14
N GLU A 131 10.64 3.68 -5.27
CA GLU A 131 11.10 3.95 -3.91
C GLU A 131 12.23 4.99 -3.88
N LYS A 132 13.26 4.84 -4.75
CA LYS A 132 14.36 5.82 -4.87
C LYS A 132 13.87 7.22 -5.23
N ARG A 133 12.81 7.34 -6.01
CA ARG A 133 12.21 8.63 -6.36
C ARG A 133 11.39 9.21 -5.20
N LEU A 134 10.75 8.36 -4.40
CA LEU A 134 10.00 8.79 -3.23
C LEU A 134 10.92 9.22 -2.09
N GLN A 135 12.07 8.58 -1.93
CA GLN A 135 13.06 8.89 -0.89
C GLN A 135 13.63 10.31 -0.98
N ILE A 136 13.66 10.91 -2.18
CA ILE A 136 14.18 12.26 -2.38
C ILE A 136 13.14 13.37 -2.21
N LEU A 137 11.88 13.01 -1.89
CA LEU A 137 10.82 13.98 -1.65
C LEU A 137 11.00 14.60 -0.27
N ASP A 138 11.41 15.86 -0.24
CA ASP A 138 11.54 16.61 1.02
C ASP A 138 10.18 17.12 1.50
N GLY A 139 9.92 16.99 2.80
CA GLY A 139 8.71 17.49 3.44
C GLY A 139 7.41 16.78 3.02
N VAL A 140 7.47 15.69 2.26
CA VAL A 140 6.30 14.91 1.86
C VAL A 140 6.12 13.70 2.76
N ARG A 141 4.96 13.60 3.38
CA ARG A 141 4.54 12.42 4.12
C ARG A 141 4.09 11.32 3.17
N VAL A 142 4.80 10.22 3.11
CA VAL A 142 4.46 9.07 2.28
C VAL A 142 3.68 8.04 3.11
N VAL A 143 2.56 7.58 2.59
CA VAL A 143 1.71 6.55 3.19
C VAL A 143 1.57 5.39 2.20
N MET A 144 2.16 4.25 2.52
CA MET A 144 1.98 3.03 1.73
C MET A 144 0.65 2.37 2.14
N LEU A 145 -0.20 2.13 1.16
CA LEU A 145 -1.40 1.32 1.33
C LEU A 145 -1.12 -0.08 0.79
N GLY A 146 -1.10 -1.08 1.64
CA GLY A 146 -1.00 -2.47 1.21
C GLY A 146 -2.12 -2.82 0.22
N GLY A 147 -1.82 -3.59 -0.81
CA GLY A 147 -2.80 -4.01 -1.79
C GLY A 147 -3.95 -4.78 -1.12
N SER A 148 -5.18 -4.62 -1.61
CA SER A 148 -6.31 -5.43 -1.15
C SER A 148 -6.10 -6.91 -1.48
N PRO A 149 -6.61 -7.84 -0.65
CA PRO A 149 -6.51 -9.27 -0.97
C PRO A 149 -7.31 -9.59 -2.23
N TYR A 150 -6.89 -10.64 -2.95
CA TYR A 150 -7.66 -11.24 -4.02
C TYR A 150 -8.42 -12.45 -3.46
N ASP A 151 -9.74 -12.49 -3.63
CA ASP A 151 -10.55 -13.61 -3.17
C ASP A 151 -10.54 -14.75 -4.19
N GLU A 152 -9.68 -15.75 -3.96
CA GLU A 152 -9.58 -16.96 -4.78
C GLU A 152 -10.76 -17.94 -4.57
N THR A 153 -11.61 -17.68 -3.57
CA THR A 153 -12.75 -18.53 -3.22
C THR A 153 -14.06 -18.03 -3.81
N ALA A 154 -14.07 -16.80 -4.30
CA ALA A 154 -15.25 -16.18 -4.88
C ALA A 154 -15.75 -16.98 -6.10
N GLN A 155 -16.98 -17.45 -6.03
CA GLN A 155 -17.66 -18.12 -7.13
C GLN A 155 -18.35 -17.08 -8.01
N ILE A 156 -17.59 -16.48 -8.91
CA ILE A 156 -18.12 -15.53 -9.90
C ILE A 156 -18.29 -16.29 -11.21
N GLU A 157 -19.49 -16.20 -11.80
CA GLU A 157 -19.81 -16.86 -13.05
C GLU A 157 -18.76 -16.51 -14.12
N ASN A 158 -18.22 -17.53 -14.78
CA ASN A 158 -17.17 -17.43 -15.82
C ASN A 158 -15.81 -16.89 -15.37
N ASN A 159 -15.51 -16.86 -14.07
CA ASN A 159 -14.21 -16.44 -13.57
C ASN A 159 -13.46 -17.62 -12.96
N ALA A 160 -12.27 -17.89 -13.47
CA ALA A 160 -11.40 -18.88 -12.86
C ALA A 160 -10.77 -18.29 -11.56
N PRO A 161 -10.54 -19.11 -10.53
CA PRO A 161 -10.18 -18.62 -9.21
C PRO A 161 -8.77 -18.01 -9.08
N LEU A 162 -7.95 -18.01 -10.13
CA LEU A 162 -6.57 -17.50 -10.15
C LEU A 162 -5.74 -17.97 -8.93
N ARG A 163 -5.76 -19.26 -8.67
CA ARG A 163 -5.16 -19.86 -7.47
C ARG A 163 -3.67 -19.58 -7.36
N GLY A 164 -3.25 -19.10 -6.20
CA GLY A 164 -1.86 -18.70 -5.92
C GLY A 164 -1.59 -17.21 -6.13
N LYS A 165 -2.51 -16.46 -6.74
CA LYS A 165 -2.37 -15.01 -6.88
C LYS A 165 -2.30 -14.30 -5.53
N ASN A 166 -3.16 -14.70 -4.59
CA ASN A 166 -3.19 -14.05 -3.27
C ASN A 166 -1.87 -14.27 -2.51
N ALA A 167 -1.26 -15.44 -2.61
CA ALA A 167 0.04 -15.70 -2.00
C ALA A 167 1.14 -14.77 -2.55
N VAL A 168 1.08 -14.41 -3.82
CA VAL A 168 2.00 -13.42 -4.42
C VAL A 168 1.66 -12.01 -3.95
N MET A 169 0.37 -11.66 -3.85
CA MET A 169 -0.09 -10.39 -3.29
C MET A 169 0.40 -10.20 -1.86
N ASP A 170 0.32 -11.22 -1.00
CA ASP A 170 0.80 -11.16 0.38
C ASP A 170 2.30 -10.86 0.46
N ARG A 171 3.11 -11.43 -0.44
CA ARG A 171 4.54 -11.14 -0.55
C ARG A 171 4.79 -9.69 -1.00
N VAL A 172 3.96 -9.18 -1.92
CA VAL A 172 4.03 -7.77 -2.34
C VAL A 172 3.71 -6.84 -1.16
N VAL A 173 2.67 -7.12 -0.40
CA VAL A 173 2.33 -6.38 0.83
C VAL A 173 3.46 -6.48 1.86
N GLY A 174 4.11 -7.63 1.97
CA GLY A 174 5.27 -7.83 2.83
C GLY A 174 6.40 -6.84 2.54
N PHE A 175 6.86 -6.74 1.30
CA PHE A 175 7.94 -5.80 0.98
C PHE A 175 7.48 -4.32 1.02
N GLN A 176 6.22 -4.03 0.75
CA GLN A 176 5.67 -2.67 0.95
C GLN A 176 5.78 -2.23 2.40
N LYS A 177 5.42 -3.12 3.33
CA LYS A 177 5.51 -2.89 4.77
C LYS A 177 6.96 -2.72 5.24
N GLU A 178 7.86 -3.60 4.78
CA GLU A 178 9.29 -3.52 5.07
C GLU A 178 9.90 -2.21 4.56
N SER A 179 9.57 -1.82 3.33
CA SER A 179 10.02 -0.57 2.74
C SER A 179 9.49 0.64 3.49
N ALA A 180 8.22 0.65 3.87
CA ALA A 180 7.65 1.73 4.66
C ALA A 180 8.40 1.89 5.99
N ALA A 181 8.65 0.79 6.70
CA ALA A 181 9.42 0.80 7.94
C ALA A 181 10.86 1.30 7.76
N ALA A 182 11.54 0.85 6.71
CA ALA A 182 12.93 1.23 6.41
C ALA A 182 13.08 2.71 6.05
N ASN A 183 12.06 3.31 5.44
CA ASN A 183 12.07 4.72 5.01
C ASN A 183 11.36 5.66 5.99
N GLY A 184 10.84 5.17 7.12
CA GLY A 184 10.06 5.99 8.04
C GLY A 184 8.72 6.45 7.46
N TRP A 185 8.20 5.75 6.46
CA TRP A 185 6.89 6.01 5.87
C TRP A 185 5.79 5.35 6.69
N GLU A 186 4.59 5.88 6.59
CA GLU A 186 3.41 5.28 7.19
C GLU A 186 2.93 4.08 6.35
N PHE A 187 2.28 3.12 7.01
CA PHE A 187 1.74 1.93 6.33
C PHE A 187 0.30 1.64 6.78
N VAL A 188 -0.58 1.35 5.84
CA VAL A 188 -1.94 0.87 6.08
C VAL A 188 -2.04 -0.58 5.63
N ASP A 189 -2.30 -1.47 6.56
CA ASP A 189 -2.55 -2.89 6.28
C ASP A 189 -4.02 -3.11 5.93
N SER A 190 -4.34 -3.05 4.64
CA SER A 190 -5.71 -3.25 4.16
C SER A 190 -6.16 -4.72 4.24
N VAL A 191 -5.24 -5.67 4.29
CA VAL A 191 -5.54 -7.11 4.40
C VAL A 191 -6.03 -7.44 5.80
N SER A 192 -5.25 -7.10 6.83
CA SER A 192 -5.61 -7.35 8.22
C SER A 192 -6.91 -6.63 8.60
N TYR A 193 -7.13 -5.42 8.08
CA TYR A 193 -8.34 -4.66 8.35
C TYR A 193 -9.60 -5.29 7.73
N THR A 194 -9.49 -5.87 6.55
CA THR A 194 -10.59 -6.56 5.88
C THR A 194 -10.97 -7.84 6.61
N HIS A 195 -9.99 -8.60 7.11
CA HIS A 195 -10.24 -9.82 7.88
C HIS A 195 -10.90 -9.55 9.24
N LEU A 196 -10.53 -8.47 9.93
CA LEU A 196 -11.15 -8.10 11.21
C LEU A 196 -12.64 -7.77 11.08
N ARG A 197 -13.06 -7.15 9.98
CA ARG A 197 -14.48 -6.80 9.75
C ARG A 197 -15.33 -7.95 9.22
N ALA A 198 -14.74 -8.98 8.65
CA ALA A 198 -15.49 -10.14 8.18
C ALA A 198 -16.03 -11.02 9.34
N HIS A 199 -15.64 -10.76 10.57
CA HIS A 199 -16.02 -11.50 11.76
C HIS A 199 -16.89 -10.68 12.76
N GLU A 200 -17.23 -9.42 12.44
CA GLU A 200 -18.20 -8.59 13.14
C GLU A 200 -19.59 -8.64 12.45
#